data_e0dfb1321e099c8e444bac261bbf8723
#
_entry.id   e0dfb1321e099c8e444bac261bbf8723
#
_cell.length_a   1.000
_cell.length_b   1.000
_cell.length_c   1.000
_cell.angle_alpha   90.00
_cell.angle_beta   90.00
_cell.angle_gamma   90.00
#
_symmetry.space_group_name_H-M   'P 1'
#
loop_
_entity.id
_entity.type
_entity.pdbx_description
1 polymer ?
#
loop_
_entity_poly.entity_id
_entity_poly.type
_entity_poly.pdbx_seq_one_letter_code
_entity_poly.pdbx_strand_id
1 'polypeptide(L)'
;MPTNSTNDSAHPDACTPVDAERIRAFTYKLGVTATLNGSTVAYAYPEATFGFSVLDIPQQPQQLVSEAVWSSAVPTQDAPLVLAACNKWNLHNITPALHFIEPGGDHAGYLALRMHRSAIVDAGLSDNQLGAFITTTIELGRRCCAWLETQLPNAINAADVKGQ
;
A
#
# COMPACT_ATOMS: atom_id res chain seq x y z
N MET A 1 -22.77 18.02 46.01
CA MET A 1 -22.27 16.83 45.30
C MET A 1 -21.70 17.30 43.99
N PRO A 2 -20.38 17.35 43.80
CA PRO A 2 -19.81 17.67 42.49
C PRO A 2 -19.83 16.41 41.64
N THR A 3 -20.46 16.50 40.48
CA THR A 3 -20.40 15.49 39.44
C THR A 3 -19.02 15.53 38.79
N ASN A 4 -18.23 14.50 39.04
CA ASN A 4 -16.96 14.25 38.38
C ASN A 4 -17.25 13.87 36.92
N SER A 5 -17.16 14.81 35.97
CA SER A 5 -17.03 14.48 34.55
C SER A 5 -15.59 14.01 34.33
N THR A 6 -15.42 12.69 34.30
CA THR A 6 -14.22 12.05 33.80
C THR A 6 -14.07 12.42 32.32
N ASN A 7 -13.17 13.35 32.08
CA ASN A 7 -12.63 13.59 30.74
C ASN A 7 -11.88 12.31 30.36
N ASP A 8 -12.53 11.42 29.64
CA ASP A 8 -11.93 10.24 29.02
C ASP A 8 -11.12 10.72 27.80
N SER A 9 -10.00 11.37 28.10
CA SER A 9 -8.98 11.63 27.08
C SER A 9 -8.36 10.26 26.76
N ALA A 10 -8.81 9.64 25.66
CA ALA A 10 -8.26 8.41 25.13
C ALA A 10 -6.73 8.49 25.16
N HIS A 11 -6.09 7.58 25.88
CA HIS A 11 -4.63 7.54 26.00
C HIS A 11 -4.08 7.34 24.60
N PRO A 12 -3.13 8.15 24.09
CA PRO A 12 -2.65 8.08 22.69
C PRO A 12 -2.04 6.72 22.33
N ASP A 13 -1.74 5.89 23.31
CA ASP A 13 -1.23 4.52 23.14
C ASP A 13 -2.30 3.43 23.22
N ALA A 14 -3.59 3.78 23.40
CA ALA A 14 -4.66 2.79 23.44
C ALA A 14 -4.88 2.20 22.04
N CYS A 15 -4.90 0.85 21.94
CA CYS A 15 -5.29 0.17 20.72
C CYS A 15 -6.79 0.32 20.48
N THR A 16 -7.16 0.79 19.31
CA THR A 16 -8.55 0.91 18.87
C THR A 16 -8.72 0.26 17.50
N PRO A 17 -9.94 -0.20 17.14
CA PRO A 17 -10.19 -0.81 15.85
C PRO A 17 -9.67 0.06 14.68
N VAL A 18 -9.14 -0.58 13.66
CA VAL A 18 -8.66 0.10 12.44
C VAL A 18 -9.76 0.10 11.41
N ASP A 19 -10.04 1.25 10.83
CA ASP A 19 -10.99 1.42 9.74
C ASP A 19 -10.50 2.45 8.71
N ALA A 20 -11.23 2.61 7.62
CA ALA A 20 -10.87 3.51 6.54
C ALA A 20 -10.87 4.99 7.00
N GLU A 21 -11.70 5.36 7.94
CA GLU A 21 -11.78 6.73 8.45
C GLU A 21 -10.53 7.08 9.26
N ARG A 22 -10.09 6.19 10.16
CA ARG A 22 -8.84 6.37 10.90
C ARG A 22 -7.62 6.43 9.98
N ILE A 23 -7.57 5.54 8.97
CA ILE A 23 -6.49 5.56 7.96
C ILE A 23 -6.48 6.92 7.25
N ARG A 24 -7.63 7.40 6.79
CA ARG A 24 -7.78 8.69 6.12
C ARG A 24 -7.41 9.87 7.02
N ALA A 25 -7.87 9.85 8.28
CA ALA A 25 -7.56 10.91 9.24
C ALA A 25 -6.06 11.01 9.55
N PHE A 26 -5.36 9.87 9.62
CA PHE A 26 -3.92 9.86 9.82
C PHE A 26 -3.18 10.55 8.67
N THR A 27 -3.62 10.35 7.45
CA THR A 27 -2.97 10.89 6.25
C THR A 27 -3.20 12.37 6.05
N TYR A 28 -4.34 12.85 6.48
CA TYR A 28 -4.57 14.30 6.54
C TYR A 28 -3.53 14.99 7.43
N LYS A 29 -3.10 14.34 8.53
CA LYS A 29 -2.01 14.82 9.39
C LYS A 29 -0.66 14.85 8.68
N LEU A 30 -0.45 14.00 7.68
CA LEU A 30 0.77 13.98 6.86
C LEU A 30 0.77 15.00 5.72
N GLY A 31 -0.31 15.78 5.56
CA GLY A 31 -0.44 16.75 4.47
C GLY A 31 -0.65 16.10 3.10
N VAL A 32 -1.04 14.83 3.05
CA VAL A 32 -1.27 14.08 1.82
C VAL A 32 -2.78 13.98 1.56
N THR A 33 -3.20 14.32 0.34
CA THR A 33 -4.59 14.16 -0.07
C THR A 33 -4.85 12.69 -0.39
N ALA A 34 -5.73 12.08 0.39
CA ALA A 34 -6.20 10.72 0.15
C ALA A 34 -7.53 10.71 -0.60
N THR A 35 -7.70 9.75 -1.49
CA THR A 35 -9.00 9.44 -2.12
C THR A 35 -9.57 8.18 -1.49
N LEU A 36 -10.88 8.17 -1.28
CA LEU A 36 -11.60 7.00 -0.77
C LEU A 36 -12.30 6.29 -1.94
N ASN A 37 -11.89 5.07 -2.23
CA ASN A 37 -12.50 4.20 -3.23
C ASN A 37 -13.11 2.98 -2.52
N GLY A 38 -14.43 3.04 -2.27
CA GLY A 38 -15.09 2.04 -1.41
C GLY A 38 -14.50 2.06 0.01
N SER A 39 -13.92 0.95 0.46
CA SER A 39 -13.22 0.83 1.75
C SER A 39 -11.71 1.07 1.68
N THR A 40 -11.18 1.38 0.49
CA THR A 40 -9.73 1.59 0.28
C THR A 40 -9.40 3.07 0.31
N VAL A 41 -8.44 3.43 1.14
CA VAL A 41 -7.86 4.77 1.21
C VAL A 41 -6.61 4.80 0.33
N ALA A 42 -6.63 5.58 -0.74
CA ALA A 42 -5.56 5.60 -1.74
C ALA A 42 -4.79 6.92 -1.72
N TYR A 43 -3.48 6.82 -1.91
CA TYR A 43 -2.54 7.92 -2.04
C TYR A 43 -1.78 7.81 -3.35
N ALA A 44 -1.77 8.88 -4.14
CA ALA A 44 -0.99 8.95 -5.35
C ALA A 44 0.34 9.68 -5.07
N TYR A 45 1.44 9.02 -5.40
CA TYR A 45 2.78 9.59 -5.52
C TYR A 45 3.21 9.47 -6.98
N PRO A 46 4.21 10.26 -7.43
CA PRO A 46 4.68 10.19 -8.81
C PRO A 46 5.13 8.78 -9.21
N GLU A 47 5.77 8.06 -8.30
CA GLU A 47 6.33 6.73 -8.52
C GLU A 47 5.37 5.56 -8.29
N ALA A 48 4.30 5.75 -7.48
CA ALA A 48 3.35 4.67 -7.18
C ALA A 48 2.05 5.21 -6.58
N THR A 49 0.97 4.45 -6.73
CA THR A 49 -0.27 4.65 -5.98
C THR A 49 -0.34 3.61 -4.87
N PHE A 50 -0.49 4.05 -3.63
CA PHE A 50 -0.64 3.21 -2.43
C PHE A 50 -2.10 3.14 -2.01
N GLY A 51 -2.63 1.94 -1.84
CA GLY A 51 -3.95 1.67 -1.29
C GLY A 51 -3.84 1.02 0.09
N PHE A 52 -4.67 1.44 1.04
CA PHE A 52 -4.79 0.85 2.36
C PHE A 52 -6.23 0.46 2.62
N SER A 53 -6.46 -0.76 3.05
CA SER A 53 -7.79 -1.29 3.38
C SER A 53 -7.73 -2.24 4.56
N VAL A 54 -8.87 -2.42 5.21
CA VAL A 54 -9.04 -3.42 6.25
C VAL A 54 -9.84 -4.57 5.65
N LEU A 55 -9.26 -5.77 5.67
CA LEU A 55 -9.93 -7.00 5.28
C LEU A 55 -10.52 -7.66 6.52
N ASP A 56 -11.84 -7.86 6.50
CA ASP A 56 -12.60 -8.58 7.51
C ASP A 56 -13.27 -9.79 6.83
N ILE A 57 -12.58 -10.93 6.87
CA ILE A 57 -13.03 -12.18 6.26
C ILE A 57 -13.54 -13.07 7.38
N PRO A 58 -14.78 -13.59 7.30
CA PRO A 58 -15.32 -14.47 8.33
C PRO A 58 -14.36 -15.62 8.69
N GLN A 59 -14.15 -15.85 9.98
CA GLN A 59 -13.28 -16.88 10.55
C GLN A 59 -11.76 -16.69 10.30
N GLN A 60 -11.36 -15.52 9.79
CA GLN A 60 -9.96 -15.14 9.68
C GLN A 60 -9.66 -13.91 10.54
N PRO A 61 -8.42 -13.74 11.01
CA PRO A 61 -8.00 -12.51 11.68
C PRO A 61 -8.19 -11.30 10.76
N GLN A 62 -8.69 -10.20 11.34
CA GLN A 62 -8.79 -8.92 10.62
C GLN A 62 -7.39 -8.44 10.24
N GLN A 63 -7.22 -7.98 8.99
CA GLN A 63 -5.94 -7.56 8.47
C GLN A 63 -6.00 -6.14 7.92
N LEU A 64 -5.03 -5.32 8.31
CA LEU A 64 -4.69 -4.09 7.60
C LEU A 64 -3.79 -4.47 6.42
N VAL A 65 -4.25 -4.20 5.23
CA VAL A 65 -3.55 -4.54 3.98
C VAL A 65 -3.17 -3.26 3.24
N SER A 66 -1.96 -3.22 2.73
CA SER A 66 -1.54 -2.24 1.74
C SER A 66 -1.20 -2.92 0.43
N GLU A 67 -1.76 -2.42 -0.65
CA GLU A 67 -1.30 -2.67 -2.01
C GLU A 67 -0.81 -1.38 -2.65
N ALA A 68 0.35 -1.42 -3.24
CA ALA A 68 0.85 -0.32 -4.05
C ALA A 68 1.09 -0.78 -5.48
N VAL A 69 0.81 0.10 -6.43
CA VAL A 69 1.03 -0.15 -7.85
C VAL A 69 2.09 0.83 -8.34
N TRP A 70 3.19 0.31 -8.89
CA TRP A 70 4.22 1.12 -9.52
C TRP A 70 3.64 1.89 -10.70
N SER A 71 4.01 3.16 -10.84
CA SER A 71 3.50 4.04 -11.92
C SER A 71 4.06 3.72 -13.31
N SER A 72 4.92 2.72 -13.40
CA SER A 72 5.45 2.23 -14.69
C SER A 72 4.95 0.84 -15.02
N ALA A 73 4.87 0.54 -16.31
CA ALA A 73 4.49 -0.74 -16.86
C ALA A 73 5.63 -1.31 -17.71
N VAL A 74 5.74 -2.63 -17.78
CA VAL A 74 6.80 -3.32 -18.51
C VAL A 74 6.18 -4.16 -19.62
N PRO A 75 6.68 -4.11 -20.86
CA PRO A 75 6.17 -4.96 -21.93
C PRO A 75 6.19 -6.45 -21.56
N THR A 76 5.15 -7.21 -21.91
CA THR A 76 5.03 -8.66 -21.56
C THR A 76 6.18 -9.50 -22.10
N GLN A 77 6.82 -9.10 -23.21
CA GLN A 77 8.02 -9.76 -23.73
C GLN A 77 9.20 -9.77 -22.73
N ASP A 78 9.22 -8.83 -21.79
CA ASP A 78 10.24 -8.72 -20.74
C ASP A 78 9.84 -9.47 -19.44
N ALA A 79 8.78 -10.30 -19.46
CA ALA A 79 8.31 -11.08 -18.31
C ALA A 79 9.40 -11.88 -17.59
N PRO A 80 10.37 -12.54 -18.29
CA PRO A 80 11.47 -13.22 -17.59
C PRO A 80 12.34 -12.29 -16.76
N LEU A 81 12.56 -11.05 -17.23
CA LEU A 81 13.32 -10.02 -16.50
C LEU A 81 12.54 -9.54 -15.28
N VAL A 82 11.23 -9.31 -15.44
CA VAL A 82 10.32 -8.92 -14.35
C VAL A 82 10.28 -9.99 -13.27
N LEU A 83 10.16 -11.28 -13.66
CA LEU A 83 10.18 -12.41 -12.71
C LEU A 83 11.50 -12.46 -11.93
N ALA A 84 12.62 -12.31 -12.62
CA ALA A 84 13.94 -12.28 -11.98
C ALA A 84 14.07 -11.11 -10.99
N ALA A 85 13.56 -9.92 -11.33
CA ALA A 85 13.53 -8.77 -10.44
C ALA A 85 12.66 -9.04 -9.21
N CYS A 86 11.44 -9.54 -9.38
CA CYS A 86 10.56 -9.89 -8.25
C CYS A 86 11.22 -10.91 -7.30
N ASN A 87 11.80 -11.97 -7.83
CA ASN A 87 12.49 -12.98 -7.04
C ASN A 87 13.69 -12.39 -6.29
N LYS A 88 14.50 -11.57 -6.95
CA LYS A 88 15.66 -10.91 -6.33
C LYS A 88 15.26 -9.98 -5.20
N TRP A 89 14.20 -9.18 -5.42
CA TRP A 89 13.68 -8.31 -4.36
C TRP A 89 13.21 -9.12 -3.15
N ASN A 90 12.32 -10.10 -3.38
CA ASN A 90 11.71 -10.89 -2.32
C ASN A 90 12.73 -11.78 -1.56
N LEU A 91 13.83 -12.16 -2.19
CA LEU A 91 14.92 -12.89 -1.52
C LEU A 91 15.66 -12.03 -0.47
N HIS A 92 15.77 -10.72 -0.72
CA HIS A 92 16.57 -9.82 0.12
C HIS A 92 15.73 -8.90 1.02
N ASN A 93 14.40 -8.86 0.81
CA ASN A 93 13.51 -7.96 1.52
C ASN A 93 12.28 -8.73 2.05
N ILE A 94 12.00 -8.59 3.34
CA ILE A 94 10.81 -9.20 3.95
C ILE A 94 9.54 -8.46 3.48
N THR A 95 9.64 -7.14 3.28
CA THR A 95 8.50 -6.27 2.92
C THR A 95 8.98 -5.07 2.10
N PRO A 96 8.16 -4.58 1.17
CA PRO A 96 6.93 -5.19 0.67
C PRO A 96 7.22 -6.45 -0.16
N ALA A 97 6.28 -7.39 -0.20
CA ALA A 97 6.33 -8.48 -1.18
C ALA A 97 6.04 -7.91 -2.56
N LEU A 98 6.92 -8.19 -3.51
CA LEU A 98 6.82 -7.72 -4.89
C LEU A 98 6.29 -8.83 -5.79
N HIS A 99 5.27 -8.53 -6.58
CA HIS A 99 4.70 -9.40 -7.59
C HIS A 99 4.25 -8.60 -8.81
N PHE A 100 3.86 -9.29 -9.86
CA PHE A 100 3.34 -8.64 -11.06
C PHE A 100 2.07 -9.35 -11.55
N ILE A 101 1.27 -8.60 -12.28
CA ILE A 101 0.09 -9.09 -12.99
C ILE A 101 0.12 -8.59 -14.43
N GLU A 102 -0.58 -9.27 -15.30
CA GLU A 102 -0.95 -8.76 -16.63
C GLU A 102 -2.37 -8.19 -16.54
N PRO A 103 -2.54 -6.87 -16.49
CA PRO A 103 -3.85 -6.26 -16.51
C PRO A 103 -4.45 -6.42 -17.91
N GLY A 104 -5.73 -6.73 -17.99
CA GLY A 104 -6.46 -6.77 -19.25
C GLY A 104 -6.86 -5.39 -19.77
N GLY A 105 -7.64 -5.35 -20.85
CA GLY A 105 -8.21 -4.12 -21.40
C GLY A 105 -7.15 -3.19 -21.98
N ASP A 106 -7.21 -1.91 -21.66
CA ASP A 106 -6.33 -0.87 -22.22
C ASP A 106 -4.84 -1.05 -21.86
N HIS A 107 -4.53 -1.95 -20.92
CA HIS A 107 -3.17 -2.29 -20.51
C HIS A 107 -2.72 -3.68 -20.97
N ALA A 108 -3.45 -4.31 -21.88
CA ALA A 108 -3.04 -5.60 -22.46
C ALA A 108 -1.66 -5.49 -23.13
N GLY A 109 -0.83 -6.52 -22.96
CA GLY A 109 0.55 -6.55 -23.47
C GLY A 109 1.57 -5.88 -22.57
N TYR A 110 1.16 -5.46 -21.35
CA TYR A 110 2.06 -4.90 -20.34
C TYR A 110 1.87 -5.59 -19.00
N LEU A 111 2.91 -5.60 -18.20
CA LEU A 111 2.93 -6.10 -16.83
C LEU A 111 2.90 -4.92 -15.86
N ALA A 112 2.00 -4.99 -14.88
CA ALA A 112 1.94 -4.05 -13.76
C ALA A 112 2.60 -4.69 -12.54
N LEU A 113 3.56 -4.00 -11.92
CA LEU A 113 4.22 -4.45 -10.70
C LEU A 113 3.46 -3.92 -9.48
N ARG A 114 3.24 -4.82 -8.53
CA ARG A 114 2.51 -4.54 -7.29
C ARG A 114 3.35 -4.90 -6.08
N MET A 115 3.21 -4.11 -5.05
CA MET A 115 3.84 -4.29 -3.76
C MET A 115 2.76 -4.56 -2.71
N HIS A 116 2.94 -5.60 -1.92
CA HIS A 116 1.98 -6.02 -0.90
C HIS A 116 2.61 -6.02 0.48
N ARG A 117 1.84 -5.53 1.47
CA ARG A 117 2.15 -5.63 2.89
C ARG A 117 0.88 -5.78 3.71
N SER A 118 0.90 -6.64 4.74
CA SER A 118 -0.23 -6.78 5.66
C SER A 118 0.22 -6.89 7.11
N ALA A 119 -0.70 -6.62 8.04
CA ALA A 119 -0.55 -6.85 9.45
C ALA A 119 -1.88 -7.30 10.06
N ILE A 120 -1.83 -8.22 11.04
CA ILE A 120 -3.02 -8.62 11.82
C ILE A 120 -3.38 -7.49 12.75
N VAL A 121 -4.67 -7.10 12.79
CA VAL A 121 -5.17 -5.96 13.54
C VAL A 121 -6.42 -6.26 14.38
N ASP A 122 -6.69 -7.51 14.72
CA ASP A 122 -7.84 -7.94 15.53
C ASP A 122 -7.96 -7.18 16.86
N ALA A 123 -6.82 -6.92 17.51
CA ALA A 123 -6.76 -6.16 18.75
C ALA A 123 -6.78 -4.64 18.55
N GLY A 124 -6.94 -4.19 17.31
CA GLY A 124 -6.75 -2.80 16.92
C GLY A 124 -5.27 -2.38 16.91
N LEU A 125 -5.04 -1.11 16.61
CA LEU A 125 -3.73 -0.47 16.66
C LEU A 125 -3.82 0.83 17.43
N SER A 126 -2.73 1.22 18.11
CA SER A 126 -2.57 2.59 18.57
C SER A 126 -2.33 3.54 17.40
N ASP A 127 -2.47 4.84 17.60
CA ASP A 127 -2.20 5.83 16.54
C ASP A 127 -0.74 5.79 16.10
N ASN A 128 0.18 5.54 17.02
CA ASN A 128 1.61 5.37 16.71
C ASN A 128 1.87 4.13 15.85
N GLN A 129 1.22 3.00 16.17
CA GLN A 129 1.36 1.76 15.39
C GLN A 129 0.77 1.90 13.97
N LEU A 130 -0.42 2.50 13.87
CA LEU A 130 -1.05 2.77 12.57
C LEU A 130 -0.18 3.72 11.73
N GLY A 131 0.31 4.79 12.36
CA GLY A 131 1.20 5.73 11.71
C GLY A 131 2.50 5.09 11.24
N ALA A 132 3.13 4.28 12.07
CA ALA A 132 4.35 3.55 11.72
C ALA A 132 4.09 2.58 10.55
N PHE A 133 2.95 1.87 10.54
CA PHE A 133 2.61 0.96 9.42
C PHE A 133 2.48 1.74 8.12
N ILE A 134 1.72 2.84 8.10
CA ILE A 134 1.47 3.64 6.89
C ILE A 134 2.78 4.27 6.38
N THR A 135 3.52 4.97 7.23
CA THR A 135 4.73 5.69 6.81
C THR A 135 5.83 4.74 6.34
N THR A 136 6.10 3.67 7.06
CA THR A 136 7.11 2.68 6.65
C THR A 136 6.70 1.93 5.40
N THR A 137 5.40 1.69 5.18
CA THR A 137 4.92 1.08 3.93
C THR A 137 5.21 1.97 2.72
N ILE A 138 4.90 3.26 2.83
CA ILE A 138 5.17 4.24 1.77
C ILE A 138 6.69 4.34 1.51
N GLU A 139 7.51 4.48 2.54
CA GLU A 139 8.97 4.58 2.40
C GLU A 139 9.58 3.36 1.73
N LEU A 140 9.19 2.15 2.19
CA LEU A 140 9.71 0.91 1.63
C LEU A 140 9.21 0.70 0.19
N GLY A 141 7.97 1.06 -0.11
CA GLY A 141 7.42 1.00 -1.46
C GLY A 141 8.17 1.95 -2.41
N ARG A 142 8.44 3.17 -2.00
CA ARG A 142 9.22 4.14 -2.79
C ARG A 142 10.65 3.66 -3.04
N ARG A 143 11.29 3.04 -2.05
CA ARG A 143 12.60 2.40 -2.22
C ARG A 143 12.54 1.25 -3.23
N CYS A 144 11.47 0.45 -3.19
CA CYS A 144 11.24 -0.61 -4.18
C CYS A 144 11.10 -0.03 -5.59
N CYS A 145 10.31 1.04 -5.76
CA CYS A 145 10.16 1.72 -7.06
C CYS A 145 11.50 2.23 -7.61
N ALA A 146 12.28 2.94 -6.79
CA ALA A 146 13.60 3.42 -7.20
C ALA A 146 14.56 2.28 -7.58
N TRP A 147 14.48 1.15 -6.88
CA TRP A 147 15.25 -0.03 -7.25
C TRP A 147 14.75 -0.65 -8.56
N LEU A 148 13.43 -0.74 -8.78
CA LEU A 148 12.84 -1.26 -10.02
C LEU A 148 13.28 -0.47 -11.25
N GLU A 149 13.38 0.86 -11.16
CA GLU A 149 13.89 1.71 -12.23
C GLU A 149 15.31 1.29 -12.67
N THR A 150 16.14 0.80 -11.75
CA THR A 150 17.49 0.31 -12.07
C THR A 150 17.49 -1.10 -12.67
N GLN A 151 16.47 -1.92 -12.42
CA GLN A 151 16.39 -3.31 -12.87
C GLN A 151 15.63 -3.46 -14.20
N LEU A 152 14.69 -2.55 -14.49
CA LEU A 152 13.75 -2.63 -15.59
C LEU A 152 13.84 -1.39 -16.51
N PRO A 153 14.91 -1.26 -17.29
CA PRO A 153 15.19 -0.06 -18.09
C PRO A 153 14.17 0.17 -19.23
N ASN A 154 13.43 -0.88 -19.62
CA ASN A 154 12.41 -0.79 -20.67
C ASN A 154 11.01 -0.41 -20.11
N ALA A 155 10.89 -0.15 -18.81
CA ALA A 155 9.65 0.29 -18.22
C ALA A 155 9.24 1.66 -18.78
N ILE A 156 7.96 1.82 -19.05
CA ILE A 156 7.35 3.08 -19.51
C ILE A 156 6.33 3.56 -18.51
N ASN A 157 6.00 4.84 -18.53
CA ASN A 157 4.93 5.35 -17.66
C ASN A 157 3.60 4.65 -18.01
N ALA A 158 2.94 4.07 -17.01
CA ALA A 158 1.69 3.36 -17.22
C ALA A 158 0.56 4.25 -17.79
N ALA A 159 0.61 5.56 -17.55
CA ALA A 159 -0.32 6.51 -18.14
C ALA A 159 -0.12 6.69 -19.67
N ASP A 160 1.05 6.35 -20.19
CA ASP A 160 1.37 6.43 -21.61
C ASP A 160 1.03 5.13 -22.35
N VAL A 161 0.64 4.07 -21.63
CA VAL A 161 0.16 2.82 -22.21
C VAL A 161 -1.19 3.10 -22.87
N LYS A 162 -1.19 3.17 -24.20
CA LYS A 162 -2.42 3.22 -24.98
C LYS A 162 -2.72 1.81 -25.43
N GLY A 163 -3.93 1.35 -25.19
CA GLY A 163 -4.40 0.08 -25.73
C GLY A 163 -4.16 0.04 -27.25
N GLN A 164 -3.46 -0.99 -27.72
CA GLN A 164 -3.29 -1.29 -29.13
C GLN A 164 -4.53 -2.02 -29.64
#